data_b404aae55e1ed2b9f501224dd72745fc
#
_entry.id   b404aae55e1ed2b9f501224dd72745fc
#
_cell.length_a   1.000
_cell.length_b   1.000
_cell.length_c   1.000
_cell.angle_alpha   90.00
_cell.angle_beta   90.00
_cell.angle_gamma   90.00
#
_symmetry.space_group_name_H-M   'P 1'
#
loop_
_entity.id
_entity.type
_entity.pdbx_description
1 polymer ?
#
loop_
_entity_poly.entity_id
_entity_poly.type
_entity_poly.pdbx_seq_one_letter_code
_entity_poly.pdbx_strand_id
1 'polypeptide(L)'
;EYPVGSVIYVEKIQPEKVKVDDVITFSIGTDTSQVMTHRVVAIDSENQTFTTKGDANKDVDVSQVAFQRVLGKPVYSIKHMGVWVQVFESTEGRVLLGVLLVLVFALWFAGDHIEPKMQPENSEHKNNTIKKNNSIVWKIVMLMGAAMVLIAGWNIYRISKDYSDSNALYSKLSDTYVATEKEKKEGKWYDVAQVNLQELKKQNGDVTGWLYFENEDISYPTMYSGVDTTYLHTALDGSYASAGSIFMEENNHPDFQDSHTIIYGHNMRNLSMFGKLRYYKQKEYYDNHT
;
A
#
# COMPACT_ATOMS: atom_id res chain seq x y z
N GLU A 1 -23.50 1.55 10.64
CA GLU A 1 -22.79 2.39 9.66
C GLU A 1 -21.46 2.81 10.25
N TYR A 2 -20.38 2.64 9.50
CA TYR A 2 -19.02 3.01 9.91
C TYR A 2 -18.62 4.31 9.22
N PRO A 3 -18.45 5.43 9.96
CA PRO A 3 -18.06 6.70 9.36
C PRO A 3 -16.72 6.60 8.64
N VAL A 4 -16.56 7.35 7.55
CA VAL A 4 -15.28 7.47 6.82
C VAL A 4 -14.19 7.90 7.80
N GLY A 5 -13.01 7.28 7.71
CA GLY A 5 -11.92 7.51 8.64
C GLY A 5 -12.00 6.72 9.96
N SER A 6 -12.90 5.74 10.07
CA SER A 6 -12.91 4.79 11.19
C SER A 6 -11.91 3.65 10.96
N VAL A 7 -11.28 3.18 12.05
CA VAL A 7 -10.58 1.90 12.08
C VAL A 7 -11.55 0.83 12.57
N ILE A 8 -11.65 -0.27 11.83
CA ILE A 8 -12.58 -1.37 12.14
C ILE A 8 -11.76 -2.59 12.56
N TYR A 9 -12.09 -3.17 13.69
CA TYR A 9 -11.57 -4.48 14.09
C TYR A 9 -12.48 -5.58 13.57
N VAL A 10 -11.91 -6.50 12.79
CA VAL A 10 -12.63 -7.58 12.13
C VAL A 10 -12.24 -8.91 12.79
N GLU A 11 -13.25 -9.64 13.30
CA GLU A 11 -13.06 -10.97 13.85
C GLU A 11 -13.31 -12.02 12.75
N LYS A 12 -12.38 -12.97 12.61
CA LYS A 12 -12.47 -14.02 11.61
C LYS A 12 -13.69 -14.91 11.88
N ILE A 13 -14.50 -15.15 10.87
CA ILE A 13 -15.67 -16.02 10.93
C ILE A 13 -15.59 -17.10 9.84
N GLN A 14 -16.16 -18.26 10.10
CA GLN A 14 -16.41 -19.27 9.07
C GLN A 14 -17.57 -18.79 8.19
N PRO A 15 -17.40 -18.74 6.85
CA PRO A 15 -18.42 -18.21 5.94
C PRO A 15 -19.78 -18.88 6.10
N GLU A 16 -19.82 -20.18 6.43
CA GLU A 16 -21.03 -20.97 6.62
C GLU A 16 -21.85 -20.53 7.84
N LYS A 17 -21.24 -19.77 8.74
CA LYS A 17 -21.92 -19.21 9.94
C LYS A 17 -22.49 -17.82 9.72
N VAL A 18 -22.21 -17.21 8.58
CA VAL A 18 -22.73 -15.90 8.19
C VAL A 18 -24.22 -16.03 7.88
N LYS A 19 -25.02 -15.09 8.34
CA LYS A 19 -26.46 -15.03 8.12
C LYS A 19 -26.83 -13.81 7.29
N VAL A 20 -28.00 -13.86 6.69
CA VAL A 20 -28.60 -12.65 6.10
C VAL A 20 -28.74 -11.59 7.20
N ASP A 21 -28.53 -10.33 6.84
CA ASP A 21 -28.40 -9.15 7.71
C ASP A 21 -27.09 -9.02 8.48
N ASP A 22 -26.19 -10.00 8.44
CA ASP A 22 -24.85 -9.82 8.99
C ASP A 22 -24.04 -8.82 8.15
N VAL A 23 -23.22 -8.04 8.83
CA VAL A 23 -22.21 -7.20 8.14
C VAL A 23 -20.92 -8.01 8.07
N ILE A 24 -20.35 -8.11 6.87
CA ILE A 24 -19.11 -8.83 6.62
C ILE A 24 -18.07 -7.89 6.01
N THR A 25 -16.81 -8.15 6.32
CA THR A 25 -15.65 -7.55 5.64
C THR A 25 -15.03 -8.59 4.74
N PHE A 26 -14.80 -8.23 3.49
CA PHE A 26 -14.28 -9.14 2.47
C PHE A 26 -13.28 -8.41 1.55
N SER A 27 -12.39 -9.17 0.90
CA SER A 27 -11.44 -8.62 -0.07
C SER A 27 -12.12 -8.34 -1.41
N ILE A 28 -11.73 -7.23 -2.06
CA ILE A 28 -12.18 -6.86 -3.40
C ILE A 28 -11.15 -7.43 -4.40
N GLY A 29 -11.63 -8.24 -5.32
CA GLY A 29 -10.73 -8.90 -6.27
C GLY A 29 -9.78 -9.86 -5.58
N THR A 30 -8.61 -10.03 -6.12
CA THR A 30 -7.52 -10.85 -5.59
C THR A 30 -6.58 -10.08 -4.66
N ASP A 31 -6.67 -8.75 -4.66
CA ASP A 31 -5.87 -7.89 -3.78
C ASP A 31 -6.46 -7.87 -2.36
N THR A 32 -5.80 -8.55 -1.43
CA THR A 32 -6.17 -8.55 -0.01
C THR A 32 -5.95 -7.21 0.69
N SER A 33 -5.28 -6.25 0.04
CA SER A 33 -5.09 -4.90 0.59
C SER A 33 -6.34 -4.03 0.44
N GLN A 34 -7.23 -4.37 -0.49
CA GLN A 34 -8.49 -3.67 -0.67
C GLN A 34 -9.62 -4.48 -0.05
N VAL A 35 -10.26 -3.90 0.94
CA VAL A 35 -11.37 -4.54 1.67
C VAL A 35 -12.62 -3.69 1.62
N MET A 36 -13.75 -4.35 1.57
CA MET A 36 -15.07 -3.74 1.63
C MET A 36 -15.86 -4.31 2.81
N THR A 37 -16.70 -3.50 3.42
CA THR A 37 -17.54 -3.91 4.53
C THR A 37 -18.99 -3.60 4.22
N HIS A 38 -19.76 -4.61 3.85
CA HIS A 38 -21.15 -4.50 3.44
C HIS A 38 -22.04 -5.50 4.17
N ARG A 39 -23.34 -5.30 4.08
CA ARG A 39 -24.35 -6.17 4.67
C ARG A 39 -24.75 -7.27 3.71
N VAL A 40 -24.86 -8.49 4.22
CA VAL A 40 -25.35 -9.65 3.47
C VAL A 40 -26.87 -9.53 3.30
N VAL A 41 -27.35 -9.51 2.07
CA VAL A 41 -28.78 -9.45 1.73
C VAL A 41 -29.30 -10.79 1.20
N ALA A 42 -28.45 -11.64 0.65
CA ALA A 42 -28.79 -13.00 0.26
C ALA A 42 -27.57 -13.92 0.35
N ILE A 43 -27.82 -15.22 0.48
CA ILE A 43 -26.79 -16.27 0.56
C ILE A 43 -27.14 -17.33 -0.48
N ASP A 44 -26.20 -17.62 -1.36
CA ASP A 44 -26.27 -18.75 -2.28
C ASP A 44 -25.30 -19.83 -1.79
N SER A 45 -25.87 -20.84 -1.12
CA SER A 45 -25.09 -21.93 -0.54
C SER A 45 -24.60 -22.93 -1.60
N GLU A 46 -25.25 -23.03 -2.76
CA GLU A 46 -24.83 -23.93 -3.83
C GLU A 46 -23.58 -23.40 -4.53
N ASN A 47 -23.55 -22.09 -4.82
CA ASN A 47 -22.42 -21.43 -5.45
C ASN A 47 -21.41 -20.87 -4.44
N GLN A 48 -21.64 -21.03 -3.14
CA GLN A 48 -20.81 -20.51 -2.05
C GLN A 48 -20.52 -19.00 -2.20
N THR A 49 -21.59 -18.21 -2.43
CA THR A 49 -21.49 -16.76 -2.59
C THR A 49 -22.50 -16.01 -1.71
N PHE A 50 -22.14 -14.76 -1.41
CA PHE A 50 -23.02 -13.77 -0.76
C PHE A 50 -23.38 -12.67 -1.75
N THR A 51 -24.66 -12.25 -1.72
CA THR A 51 -25.04 -10.95 -2.29
C THR A 51 -24.98 -9.93 -1.17
N THR A 52 -24.24 -8.84 -1.40
CA THR A 52 -24.00 -7.81 -0.39
C THR A 52 -24.58 -6.47 -0.83
N LYS A 53 -24.72 -5.57 0.14
CA LYS A 53 -25.19 -4.20 -0.07
C LYS A 53 -24.58 -3.26 0.97
N GLY A 54 -24.02 -2.15 0.55
CA GLY A 54 -23.63 -1.08 1.46
C GLY A 54 -24.86 -0.41 2.10
N ASP A 55 -24.84 -0.16 3.41
CA ASP A 55 -25.96 0.46 4.12
C ASP A 55 -26.34 1.86 3.56
N ALA A 56 -25.37 2.55 2.96
CA ALA A 56 -25.58 3.85 2.31
C ALA A 56 -26.00 3.74 0.82
N ASN A 57 -25.93 2.56 0.21
CA ASN A 57 -26.22 2.36 -1.20
C ASN A 57 -27.73 2.16 -1.43
N LYS A 58 -28.24 2.58 -2.59
CA LYS A 58 -29.65 2.30 -2.97
C LYS A 58 -29.82 0.88 -3.47
N ASP A 59 -28.85 0.40 -4.25
CA ASP A 59 -28.89 -0.90 -4.92
C ASP A 59 -27.94 -1.90 -4.27
N VAL A 60 -28.14 -3.17 -4.55
CA VAL A 60 -27.24 -4.27 -4.15
C VAL A 60 -25.94 -4.19 -4.97
N ASP A 61 -24.88 -4.77 -4.43
CA ASP A 61 -23.60 -4.83 -5.13
C ASP A 61 -23.73 -5.68 -6.41
N VAL A 62 -23.14 -5.24 -7.49
CA VAL A 62 -23.24 -5.92 -8.80
C VAL A 62 -22.53 -7.27 -8.77
N SER A 63 -21.43 -7.39 -8.03
CA SER A 63 -20.62 -8.59 -7.94
C SER A 63 -20.96 -9.37 -6.67
N GLN A 64 -21.14 -10.68 -6.81
CA GLN A 64 -21.28 -11.58 -5.67
C GLN A 64 -19.93 -11.80 -4.98
N VAL A 65 -19.96 -12.03 -3.68
CA VAL A 65 -18.77 -12.25 -2.85
C VAL A 65 -18.62 -13.74 -2.57
N ALA A 66 -17.57 -14.37 -3.09
CA ALA A 66 -17.28 -15.77 -2.77
C ALA A 66 -16.96 -15.95 -1.28
N PHE A 67 -17.34 -17.07 -0.71
CA PHE A 67 -17.11 -17.42 0.73
C PHE A 67 -15.64 -17.27 1.12
N GLN A 68 -14.73 -17.65 0.22
CA GLN A 68 -13.28 -17.59 0.42
C GLN A 68 -12.74 -16.16 0.57
N ARG A 69 -13.47 -15.15 0.08
CA ARG A 69 -13.08 -13.74 0.16
C ARG A 69 -13.46 -13.08 1.47
N VAL A 70 -14.27 -13.76 2.31
CA VAL A 70 -14.71 -13.21 3.58
C VAL A 70 -13.57 -13.26 4.60
N LEU A 71 -13.18 -12.09 5.08
CA LEU A 71 -12.16 -11.92 6.12
C LEU A 71 -12.76 -12.08 7.51
N GLY A 72 -14.00 -11.63 7.72
CA GLY A 72 -14.68 -11.75 9.00
C GLY A 72 -15.84 -10.79 9.19
N LYS A 73 -16.28 -10.67 10.45
CA LYS A 73 -17.31 -9.70 10.86
C LYS A 73 -16.70 -8.55 11.65
N PRO A 74 -17.11 -7.30 11.38
CA PRO A 74 -16.68 -6.17 12.19
C PRO A 74 -17.31 -6.25 13.58
N VAL A 75 -16.49 -6.27 14.63
CA VAL A 75 -16.95 -6.34 16.03
C VAL A 75 -16.77 -5.04 16.78
N TYR A 76 -15.80 -4.23 16.37
CA TYR A 76 -15.50 -2.96 17.01
C TYR A 76 -15.00 -1.93 15.99
N SER A 77 -15.31 -0.64 16.22
CA SER A 77 -14.80 0.45 15.41
C SER A 77 -14.38 1.64 16.26
N ILE A 78 -13.28 2.29 15.88
CA ILE A 78 -12.81 3.53 16.50
C ILE A 78 -12.99 4.64 15.47
N LYS A 79 -13.94 5.53 15.73
CA LYS A 79 -14.22 6.68 14.86
C LYS A 79 -13.01 7.62 14.78
N HIS A 80 -12.78 8.19 13.60
CA HIS A 80 -11.71 9.17 13.32
C HIS A 80 -10.26 8.68 13.51
N MET A 81 -10.05 7.44 13.94
CA MET A 81 -8.70 6.89 14.14
C MET A 81 -7.96 6.68 12.80
N GLY A 82 -8.68 6.46 11.71
CA GLY A 82 -8.09 6.33 10.37
C GLY A 82 -7.38 7.59 9.90
N VAL A 83 -7.80 8.78 10.35
CA VAL A 83 -7.08 10.03 10.08
C VAL A 83 -5.69 10.00 10.69
N TRP A 84 -5.56 9.51 11.91
CA TRP A 84 -4.26 9.34 12.56
C TRP A 84 -3.39 8.30 11.86
N VAL A 85 -3.99 7.19 11.41
CA VAL A 85 -3.28 6.18 10.60
C VAL A 85 -2.74 6.82 9.31
N GLN A 86 -3.53 7.62 8.61
CA GLN A 86 -3.07 8.35 7.42
C GLN A 86 -1.93 9.33 7.74
N VAL A 87 -2.01 10.06 8.87
CA VAL A 87 -0.92 10.93 9.32
C VAL A 87 0.35 10.13 9.57
N PHE A 88 0.27 8.98 10.24
CA PHE A 88 1.42 8.12 10.51
C PHE A 88 1.98 7.46 9.22
N GLU A 89 1.14 7.19 8.25
CA GLU A 89 1.54 6.60 6.98
C GLU A 89 2.04 7.63 5.95
N SER A 90 1.58 8.88 6.03
CA SER A 90 2.02 9.94 5.13
C SER A 90 3.45 10.39 5.42
N THR A 91 4.19 10.79 4.38
CA THR A 91 5.57 11.30 4.54
C THR A 91 5.56 12.61 5.34
N GLU A 92 4.62 13.50 5.02
CA GLU A 92 4.43 14.79 5.69
C GLU A 92 4.08 14.61 7.17
N GLY A 93 3.19 13.67 7.50
CA GLY A 93 2.80 13.36 8.85
C GLY A 93 3.96 12.79 9.68
N ARG A 94 4.77 11.94 9.10
CA ARG A 94 5.99 11.40 9.76
C ARG A 94 7.02 12.48 10.02
N VAL A 95 7.23 13.40 9.07
CA VAL A 95 8.10 14.57 9.26
C VAL A 95 7.56 15.46 10.37
N LEU A 96 6.25 15.75 10.37
CA LEU A 96 5.60 16.56 11.42
C LEU A 96 5.76 15.92 12.81
N LEU A 97 5.57 14.60 12.92
CA LEU A 97 5.78 13.87 14.17
C LEU A 97 7.24 13.91 14.62
N GLY A 98 8.19 13.78 13.69
CA GLY A 98 9.60 13.94 13.98
C GLY A 98 9.95 15.33 14.53
N VAL A 99 9.43 16.39 13.89
CA VAL A 99 9.60 17.77 14.34
C VAL A 99 8.97 17.98 15.72
N LEU A 100 7.76 17.46 15.96
CA LEU A 100 7.11 17.53 17.28
C LEU A 100 7.92 16.83 18.37
N LEU A 101 8.47 15.65 18.08
CA LEU A 101 9.36 14.96 19.03
C LEU A 101 10.61 15.75 19.34
N VAL A 102 11.25 16.37 18.33
CA VAL A 102 12.42 17.24 18.53
C VAL A 102 12.06 18.46 19.36
N LEU A 103 10.89 19.09 19.12
CA LEU A 103 10.41 20.23 19.90
C LEU A 103 10.13 19.85 21.36
N VAL A 104 9.46 18.72 21.61
CA VAL A 104 9.22 18.21 22.97
C VAL A 104 10.56 17.98 23.69
N PHE A 105 11.53 17.43 22.98
CA PHE A 105 12.88 17.17 23.49
C PHE A 105 13.63 18.48 23.82
N ALA A 106 13.55 19.47 22.92
CA ALA A 106 14.15 20.79 23.10
C ALA A 106 13.53 21.57 24.29
N LEU A 107 12.20 21.55 24.41
CA LEU A 107 11.47 22.15 25.50
C LEU A 107 11.79 21.48 26.85
N TRP A 108 11.91 20.16 26.85
CA TRP A 108 12.30 19.42 28.04
C TRP A 108 13.75 19.75 28.46
N PHE A 109 14.69 19.79 27.52
CA PHE A 109 16.08 20.17 27.78
C PHE A 109 16.20 21.63 28.27
N ALA A 110 15.42 22.54 27.67
CA ALA A 110 15.36 23.92 28.11
C ALA A 110 14.74 24.05 29.53
N GLY A 111 13.73 23.23 29.86
CA GLY A 111 13.12 23.19 31.19
C GLY A 111 14.12 22.82 32.30
N ASP A 112 14.98 21.84 32.07
CA ASP A 112 16.03 21.47 33.03
C ASP A 112 17.09 22.56 33.24
N HIS A 113 17.23 23.49 32.28
CA HIS A 113 18.22 24.59 32.35
C HIS A 113 17.61 25.92 32.84
N ILE A 114 16.28 26.06 32.87
CA ILE A 114 15.55 27.28 33.22
C ILE A 114 15.01 27.21 34.67
N GLU A 115 15.13 26.10 35.41
CA GLU A 115 14.74 26.08 36.81
C GLU A 115 15.49 27.17 37.59
N PRO A 116 14.81 28.23 38.12
CA PRO A 116 15.44 29.21 38.94
C PRO A 116 15.95 28.49 40.19
N LYS A 117 17.21 28.67 40.50
CA LYS A 117 17.79 28.29 41.82
C LYS A 117 17.10 29.08 42.94
N MET A 118 15.82 28.80 43.23
CA MET A 118 15.24 29.16 44.50
C MET A 118 15.70 28.12 45.51
N GLN A 119 16.73 28.45 46.27
CA GLN A 119 17.03 27.76 47.51
C GLN A 119 16.01 28.21 48.57
N PRO A 120 15.22 27.31 49.14
CA PRO A 120 14.75 27.52 50.52
C PRO A 120 15.76 26.81 51.41
N GLU A 121 16.36 27.61 52.26
CA GLU A 121 17.12 27.20 53.43
C GLU A 121 16.30 26.22 54.27
N ASN A 122 16.94 25.10 54.71
CA ASN A 122 16.43 24.11 55.66
C ASN A 122 15.37 23.08 55.20
N SER A 123 15.81 22.06 54.47
CA SER A 123 15.28 20.69 54.61
C SER A 123 16.23 19.65 53.97
N GLU A 124 17.40 19.52 54.54
CA GLU A 124 18.32 18.42 54.24
C GLU A 124 17.82 17.15 54.91
N HIS A 125 17.16 16.25 54.24
CA HIS A 125 17.28 14.79 54.42
C HIS A 125 16.21 13.95 53.70
N LYS A 126 15.21 14.56 52.97
CA LYS A 126 14.15 13.75 52.36
C LYS A 126 14.08 13.80 50.83
N ASN A 127 14.82 14.70 50.18
CA ASN A 127 14.69 14.93 48.72
C ASN A 127 15.67 14.18 47.81
N ASN A 128 16.73 13.57 48.35
CA ASN A 128 17.76 12.93 47.49
C ASN A 128 17.36 11.60 46.88
N THR A 129 16.44 10.85 47.48
CA THR A 129 15.97 9.57 46.97
C THR A 129 14.94 9.74 45.84
N ILE A 130 14.09 10.75 45.95
CA ILE A 130 13.05 11.03 44.94
C ILE A 130 13.67 11.66 43.67
N LYS A 131 14.63 12.56 43.78
CA LYS A 131 15.35 13.15 42.62
C LYS A 131 16.16 12.11 41.85
N LYS A 132 16.80 11.16 42.56
CA LYS A 132 17.60 10.10 41.93
C LYS A 132 16.76 9.08 41.17
N ASN A 133 15.54 8.80 41.65
CA ASN A 133 14.63 7.86 40.99
C ASN A 133 14.00 8.43 39.71
N ASN A 134 13.64 9.72 39.72
CA ASN A 134 13.13 10.41 38.55
C ASN A 134 14.18 10.49 37.43
N SER A 135 15.44 10.71 37.73
CA SER A 135 16.53 10.74 36.75
C SER A 135 16.68 9.41 35.96
N ILE A 136 16.44 8.25 36.60
CA ILE A 136 16.53 6.94 35.95
C ILE A 136 15.33 6.73 35.03
N VAL A 137 14.12 7.07 35.46
CA VAL A 137 12.91 6.95 34.65
C VAL A 137 13.03 7.79 33.38
N TRP A 138 13.50 9.03 33.47
CA TRP A 138 13.70 9.88 32.31
C TRP A 138 14.77 9.38 31.36
N LYS A 139 15.86 8.79 31.85
CA LYS A 139 16.88 8.13 31.02
C LYS A 139 16.30 6.95 30.24
N ILE A 140 15.42 6.16 30.85
CA ILE A 140 14.72 5.04 30.20
C ILE A 140 13.80 5.57 29.12
N VAL A 141 13.00 6.60 29.40
CA VAL A 141 12.09 7.23 28.41
C VAL A 141 12.88 7.78 27.22
N MET A 142 14.01 8.42 27.46
CA MET A 142 14.92 8.91 26.41
C MET A 142 15.48 7.77 25.55
N LEU A 143 15.92 6.69 26.16
CA LEU A 143 16.44 5.51 25.47
C LEU A 143 15.35 4.86 24.58
N MET A 144 14.13 4.77 25.10
CA MET A 144 12.96 4.29 24.33
C MET A 144 12.65 5.21 23.15
N GLY A 145 12.66 6.53 23.36
CA GLY A 145 12.44 7.50 22.29
C GLY A 145 13.52 7.40 21.20
N ALA A 146 14.78 7.32 21.58
CA ALA A 146 15.88 7.13 20.65
C ALA A 146 15.75 5.81 19.85
N ALA A 147 15.38 4.72 20.53
CA ALA A 147 15.13 3.44 19.86
C ALA A 147 13.99 3.51 18.85
N MET A 148 12.87 4.20 19.19
CA MET A 148 11.76 4.40 18.25
C MET A 148 12.19 5.19 17.01
N VAL A 149 12.99 6.26 17.19
CA VAL A 149 13.52 7.06 16.07
C VAL A 149 14.43 6.22 15.16
N LEU A 150 15.29 5.37 15.74
CA LEU A 150 16.16 4.48 14.97
C LEU A 150 15.35 3.42 14.19
N ILE A 151 14.32 2.83 14.82
CA ILE A 151 13.42 1.87 14.16
C ILE A 151 12.65 2.54 13.02
N ALA A 152 12.12 3.75 13.25
CA ALA A 152 11.42 4.52 12.22
C ALA A 152 12.34 4.86 11.05
N GLY A 153 13.55 5.35 11.33
CA GLY A 153 14.56 5.65 10.32
C GLY A 153 14.95 4.42 9.50
N TRP A 154 15.14 3.27 10.15
CA TRP A 154 15.41 2.01 9.48
C TRP A 154 14.28 1.57 8.55
N ASN A 155 13.01 1.69 9.01
CA ASN A 155 11.86 1.37 8.17
C ASN A 155 11.74 2.28 6.95
N ILE A 156 11.96 3.59 7.12
CA ILE A 156 11.97 4.55 5.99
C ILE A 156 13.08 4.20 5.01
N TYR A 157 14.28 3.92 5.49
CA TYR A 157 15.40 3.50 4.67
C TYR A 157 15.08 2.23 3.87
N ARG A 158 14.53 1.19 4.52
CA ARG A 158 14.13 -0.06 3.85
C ARG A 158 13.13 0.19 2.73
N ILE A 159 12.07 0.95 2.99
CA ILE A 159 11.03 1.26 1.99
C ILE A 159 11.62 2.05 0.83
N SER A 160 12.43 3.07 1.12
CA SER A 160 13.09 3.87 0.09
C SER A 160 14.04 3.05 -0.77
N LYS A 161 14.78 2.14 -0.15
CA LYS A 161 15.68 1.23 -0.85
C LYS A 161 14.91 0.26 -1.75
N ASP A 162 13.85 -0.36 -1.25
CA ASP A 162 13.02 -1.28 -2.02
C ASP A 162 12.42 -0.60 -3.26
N TYR A 163 11.94 0.65 -3.14
CA TYR A 163 11.47 1.44 -4.28
C TYR A 163 12.60 1.75 -5.28
N SER A 164 13.79 2.08 -4.79
CA SER A 164 14.94 2.35 -5.63
C SER A 164 15.40 1.11 -6.38
N ASP A 165 15.49 -0.02 -5.70
CA ASP A 165 15.92 -1.30 -6.26
C ASP A 165 14.92 -1.78 -7.34
N SER A 166 13.61 -1.67 -7.07
CA SER A 166 12.55 -2.00 -8.04
C SER A 166 12.61 -1.11 -9.28
N ASN A 167 12.75 0.20 -9.12
CA ASN A 167 12.87 1.13 -10.25
C ASN A 167 14.14 0.85 -11.07
N ALA A 168 15.27 0.58 -10.42
CA ALA A 168 16.51 0.25 -11.10
C ALA A 168 16.41 -1.06 -11.90
N LEU A 169 15.72 -2.07 -11.35
CA LEU A 169 15.47 -3.32 -12.06
C LEU A 169 14.66 -3.09 -13.34
N TYR A 170 13.51 -2.41 -13.23
CA TYR A 170 12.63 -2.20 -14.39
C TYR A 170 13.21 -1.24 -15.41
N SER A 171 13.95 -0.21 -15.01
CA SER A 171 14.70 0.65 -15.92
C SER A 171 15.75 -0.16 -16.71
N LYS A 172 16.53 -0.99 -16.01
CA LYS A 172 17.50 -1.87 -16.66
C LYS A 172 16.85 -2.85 -17.63
N LEU A 173 15.69 -3.43 -17.28
CA LEU A 173 14.95 -4.31 -18.18
C LEU A 173 14.48 -3.55 -19.41
N SER A 174 13.93 -2.35 -19.27
CA SER A 174 13.53 -1.50 -20.38
C SER A 174 14.73 -1.17 -21.28
N ASP A 175 15.84 -0.70 -20.71
CA ASP A 175 17.04 -0.35 -21.46
C ASP A 175 17.68 -1.54 -22.19
N THR A 176 17.53 -2.74 -21.65
CA THR A 176 18.15 -3.95 -22.21
C THR A 176 17.29 -4.60 -23.28
N TYR A 177 15.97 -4.64 -23.10
CA TYR A 177 15.08 -5.45 -23.94
C TYR A 177 14.17 -4.63 -24.85
N VAL A 178 14.08 -3.31 -24.66
CA VAL A 178 13.23 -2.44 -25.47
C VAL A 178 14.11 -1.52 -26.33
N ALA A 179 14.03 -1.69 -27.65
CA ALA A 179 14.59 -0.72 -28.59
C ALA A 179 13.49 0.27 -28.96
N THR A 180 13.60 1.50 -28.45
CA THR A 180 12.72 2.62 -28.88
C THR A 180 13.39 3.36 -30.01
N GLU A 181 12.75 3.49 -31.17
CA GLU A 181 13.23 4.40 -32.21
C GLU A 181 13.10 5.84 -31.73
N LYS A 182 14.24 6.51 -31.49
CA LYS A 182 14.29 7.93 -31.06
C LYS A 182 13.85 8.92 -32.15
N GLU A 183 13.72 8.49 -33.39
CA GLU A 183 13.24 9.31 -34.48
C GLU A 183 11.80 8.92 -34.80
N LYS A 184 10.86 9.86 -34.56
CA LYS A 184 9.47 9.75 -35.05
C LYS A 184 9.49 9.68 -36.57
N LYS A 185 9.63 8.47 -37.14
CA LYS A 185 9.19 8.20 -38.50
C LYS A 185 7.68 8.15 -38.46
N GLU A 186 7.01 8.65 -39.50
CA GLU A 186 5.59 8.41 -39.77
C GLU A 186 5.35 6.91 -39.90
N GLY A 187 5.32 6.20 -38.76
CA GLY A 187 5.15 4.77 -38.63
C GLY A 187 3.79 4.44 -38.01
N LYS A 188 3.42 3.21 -38.14
CA LYS A 188 2.20 2.69 -37.49
C LYS A 188 2.43 2.61 -36.00
N TRP A 189 1.39 2.77 -35.17
CA TRP A 189 1.46 2.77 -33.70
C TRP A 189 2.22 1.58 -33.08
N TYR A 190 2.29 0.44 -33.78
CA TYR A 190 2.99 -0.79 -33.35
C TYR A 190 4.50 -0.80 -33.68
N ASP A 191 5.01 0.22 -34.37
CA ASP A 191 6.43 0.36 -34.67
C ASP A 191 7.17 1.22 -33.62
N VAL A 192 6.49 1.64 -32.54
CA VAL A 192 7.02 2.58 -31.54
C VAL A 192 8.08 1.94 -30.65
N ALA A 193 7.95 0.65 -30.34
CA ALA A 193 8.89 -0.08 -29.52
C ALA A 193 9.04 -1.53 -29.96
N GLN A 194 10.26 -2.00 -30.12
CA GLN A 194 10.56 -3.40 -30.36
C GLN A 194 11.09 -4.06 -29.11
N VAL A 195 10.46 -5.15 -28.66
CA VAL A 195 10.82 -5.86 -27.44
C VAL A 195 11.33 -7.26 -27.75
N ASN A 196 12.50 -7.61 -27.23
CA ASN A 196 13.05 -8.96 -27.33
C ASN A 196 12.44 -9.90 -26.29
N LEU A 197 11.18 -10.28 -26.49
CA LEU A 197 10.43 -11.16 -25.58
C LEU A 197 11.06 -12.56 -25.47
N GLN A 198 11.76 -13.07 -26.50
CA GLN A 198 12.38 -14.39 -26.46
C GLN A 198 13.52 -14.44 -25.44
N GLU A 199 14.36 -13.42 -25.42
CA GLU A 199 15.45 -13.32 -24.45
C GLU A 199 14.90 -13.06 -23.03
N LEU A 200 13.85 -12.25 -22.91
CA LEU A 200 13.21 -11.96 -21.63
C LEU A 200 12.56 -13.22 -21.03
N LYS A 201 11.91 -14.05 -21.85
CA LYS A 201 11.35 -15.36 -21.44
C LYS A 201 12.39 -16.37 -20.95
N LYS A 202 13.66 -16.23 -21.32
CA LYS A 202 14.74 -17.06 -20.75
C LYS A 202 15.02 -16.72 -19.29
N GLN A 203 14.77 -15.47 -18.87
CA GLN A 203 14.90 -15.07 -17.47
C GLN A 203 13.72 -15.56 -16.63
N ASN A 204 12.49 -15.40 -17.17
CA ASN A 204 11.29 -15.86 -16.51
C ASN A 204 10.26 -16.30 -17.59
N GLY A 205 9.90 -17.59 -17.57
CA GLY A 205 8.97 -18.19 -18.53
C GLY A 205 7.56 -17.61 -18.49
N ASP A 206 7.19 -16.99 -17.37
CA ASP A 206 5.87 -16.38 -17.15
C ASP A 206 5.69 -15.01 -17.85
N VAL A 207 6.72 -14.51 -18.52
CA VAL A 207 6.58 -13.29 -19.34
C VAL A 207 5.67 -13.60 -20.53
N THR A 208 4.57 -12.87 -20.67
CA THR A 208 3.63 -13.01 -21.80
C THR A 208 3.75 -11.91 -22.82
N GLY A 209 4.12 -10.70 -22.38
CA GLY A 209 4.18 -9.52 -23.22
C GLY A 209 4.94 -8.37 -22.59
N TRP A 210 4.79 -7.21 -23.19
CA TRP A 210 5.32 -5.95 -22.70
C TRP A 210 4.26 -4.87 -22.84
N LEU A 211 3.98 -4.18 -21.73
CA LEU A 211 3.09 -3.03 -21.69
C LEU A 211 3.89 -1.75 -21.87
N TYR A 212 3.53 -0.95 -22.86
CA TYR A 212 4.19 0.31 -23.16
C TYR A 212 3.14 1.41 -23.40
N PHE A 213 3.29 2.56 -22.75
CA PHE A 213 2.48 3.75 -22.98
C PHE A 213 3.36 4.83 -23.58
N GLU A 214 3.06 5.29 -24.79
CA GLU A 214 3.89 6.24 -25.55
C GLU A 214 4.08 7.58 -24.81
N ASN A 215 3.03 8.06 -24.14
CA ASN A 215 3.00 9.36 -23.48
C ASN A 215 3.22 9.28 -21.96
N GLU A 216 3.64 8.11 -21.44
CA GLU A 216 3.87 7.88 -20.01
C GLU A 216 5.15 7.07 -19.77
N ASP A 217 5.76 7.24 -18.58
CA ASP A 217 6.86 6.35 -18.15
C ASP A 217 6.30 4.99 -17.67
N ILE A 218 5.42 4.38 -18.48
CA ILE A 218 4.87 3.05 -18.24
C ILE A 218 5.43 2.12 -19.31
N SER A 219 6.46 1.36 -18.92
CA SER A 219 7.16 0.43 -19.82
C SER A 219 7.61 -0.79 -19.00
N TYR A 220 6.78 -1.83 -18.97
CA TYR A 220 6.96 -2.98 -18.09
C TYR A 220 6.66 -4.31 -18.78
N PRO A 221 7.39 -5.39 -18.43
CA PRO A 221 7.00 -6.74 -18.83
C PRO A 221 5.66 -7.10 -18.19
N THR A 222 4.83 -7.82 -18.94
CA THR A 222 3.55 -8.38 -18.44
C THR A 222 3.76 -9.84 -18.12
N MET A 223 3.44 -10.21 -16.88
CA MET A 223 3.61 -11.57 -16.35
C MET A 223 2.29 -12.33 -16.33
N TYR A 224 2.36 -13.66 -16.41
CA TYR A 224 1.21 -14.54 -16.20
C TYR A 224 1.65 -15.86 -15.57
N SER A 225 1.18 -16.15 -14.38
CA SER A 225 1.46 -17.41 -13.66
C SER A 225 0.24 -18.34 -13.56
N GLY A 226 -0.93 -17.87 -14.00
CA GLY A 226 -2.20 -18.55 -13.74
C GLY A 226 -2.70 -18.41 -12.29
N VAL A 227 -2.05 -17.55 -11.47
CA VAL A 227 -2.44 -17.26 -10.08
C VAL A 227 -2.21 -15.78 -9.79
N ASP A 228 -3.26 -15.02 -9.54
CA ASP A 228 -3.22 -13.56 -9.37
C ASP A 228 -2.32 -13.08 -8.23
N THR A 229 -2.07 -13.88 -7.21
CA THR A 229 -1.25 -13.47 -6.05
C THR A 229 0.25 -13.60 -6.28
N THR A 230 0.69 -14.31 -7.32
CA THR A 230 2.11 -14.61 -7.56
C THR A 230 2.94 -13.34 -7.73
N TYR A 231 2.47 -12.41 -8.55
CA TYR A 231 3.21 -11.21 -8.95
C TYR A 231 2.82 -9.95 -8.19
N LEU A 232 1.96 -10.05 -7.16
CA LEU A 232 1.63 -8.92 -6.29
C LEU A 232 2.85 -8.31 -5.60
N HIS A 233 3.78 -9.16 -5.14
CA HIS A 233 4.99 -8.72 -4.45
C HIS A 233 6.25 -9.43 -4.95
N THR A 234 6.20 -9.92 -6.18
CA THR A 234 7.33 -10.63 -6.82
C THR A 234 7.72 -9.90 -8.09
N ALA A 235 8.99 -9.54 -8.20
CA ALA A 235 9.58 -8.98 -9.40
C ALA A 235 9.81 -10.06 -10.47
N LEU A 236 10.14 -9.64 -11.70
CA LEU A 236 10.40 -10.55 -12.82
C LEU A 236 11.50 -11.57 -12.50
N ASP A 237 12.53 -11.19 -11.75
CA ASP A 237 13.65 -12.06 -11.37
C ASP A 237 13.34 -13.00 -10.19
N GLY A 238 12.10 -13.00 -9.70
CA GLY A 238 11.64 -13.80 -8.57
C GLY A 238 11.96 -13.19 -7.20
N SER A 239 12.61 -12.04 -7.14
CA SER A 239 12.89 -11.35 -5.87
C SER A 239 11.63 -10.70 -5.30
N TYR A 240 11.63 -10.48 -3.97
CA TYR A 240 10.57 -9.69 -3.35
C TYR A 240 10.69 -8.22 -3.74
N ALA A 241 9.59 -7.63 -4.17
CA ALA A 241 9.45 -6.21 -4.45
C ALA A 241 8.07 -5.74 -4.01
N SER A 242 7.97 -4.66 -3.23
CA SER A 242 6.67 -4.11 -2.82
C SER A 242 5.85 -3.59 -4.01
N ALA A 243 6.51 -3.21 -5.10
CA ALA A 243 5.89 -2.83 -6.36
C ALA A 243 5.37 -4.04 -7.17
N GLY A 244 5.80 -5.25 -6.86
CA GLY A 244 5.49 -6.44 -7.64
C GLY A 244 5.86 -6.32 -9.12
N SER A 245 5.08 -6.95 -9.97
CA SER A 245 5.14 -6.84 -11.43
C SER A 245 3.81 -6.36 -12.00
N ILE A 246 3.80 -5.98 -13.27
CA ILE A 246 2.58 -5.89 -14.05
C ILE A 246 2.19 -7.30 -14.48
N PHE A 247 0.97 -7.74 -14.21
CA PHE A 247 0.55 -9.11 -14.50
C PHE A 247 -0.89 -9.20 -14.99
N MET A 248 -1.16 -10.26 -15.74
CA MET A 248 -2.48 -10.56 -16.29
C MET A 248 -3.32 -11.35 -15.29
N GLU A 249 -4.60 -11.11 -15.29
CA GLU A 249 -5.61 -11.80 -14.47
C GLU A 249 -5.65 -13.29 -14.78
N GLU A 250 -5.81 -14.14 -13.75
CA GLU A 250 -5.69 -15.60 -13.83
C GLU A 250 -6.67 -16.29 -14.78
N ASN A 251 -7.84 -15.69 -15.03
CA ASN A 251 -8.85 -16.24 -15.94
C ASN A 251 -8.64 -15.80 -17.39
N ASN A 252 -7.69 -14.91 -17.68
CA ASN A 252 -7.34 -14.54 -19.04
C ASN A 252 -6.37 -15.55 -19.67
N HIS A 253 -6.37 -15.61 -20.99
CA HIS A 253 -5.39 -16.38 -21.75
C HIS A 253 -4.10 -15.60 -21.98
N PRO A 254 -2.91 -16.21 -21.77
CA PRO A 254 -1.63 -15.52 -21.87
C PRO A 254 -1.24 -15.08 -23.29
N ASP A 255 -2.04 -15.41 -24.29
CA ASP A 255 -1.85 -15.04 -25.70
C ASP A 255 -2.58 -13.75 -26.10
N PHE A 256 -3.27 -13.08 -25.15
CA PHE A 256 -4.05 -11.87 -25.38
C PHE A 256 -5.18 -12.01 -26.42
N GLN A 257 -5.71 -13.22 -26.63
CA GLN A 257 -6.79 -13.47 -27.58
C GLN A 257 -8.19 -13.32 -26.97
N ASP A 258 -8.29 -13.05 -25.68
CA ASP A 258 -9.58 -12.78 -25.03
C ASP A 258 -10.21 -11.51 -25.58
N SER A 259 -11.54 -11.47 -25.61
CA SER A 259 -12.29 -10.24 -25.94
C SER A 259 -12.09 -9.12 -24.92
N HIS A 260 -11.64 -9.46 -23.71
CA HIS A 260 -11.34 -8.55 -22.63
C HIS A 260 -10.19 -9.10 -21.79
N THR A 261 -9.06 -8.41 -21.79
CA THR A 261 -7.88 -8.76 -21.00
C THR A 261 -7.73 -7.79 -19.85
N ILE A 262 -7.63 -8.30 -18.62
CA ILE A 262 -7.41 -7.52 -17.42
C ILE A 262 -5.93 -7.60 -17.04
N ILE A 263 -5.32 -6.44 -16.85
CA ILE A 263 -3.92 -6.32 -16.43
C ILE A 263 -3.86 -5.54 -15.12
N TYR A 264 -3.20 -6.12 -14.14
CA TYR A 264 -3.00 -5.54 -12.82
C TYR A 264 -1.63 -4.89 -12.67
N GLY A 265 -1.57 -3.86 -11.86
CA GLY A 265 -0.34 -3.21 -11.44
C GLY A 265 -0.57 -2.32 -10.24
N HIS A 266 0.40 -2.24 -9.35
CA HIS A 266 0.28 -1.42 -8.16
C HIS A 266 0.17 0.08 -8.47
N ASN A 267 -0.71 0.77 -7.73
CA ASN A 267 -0.80 2.23 -7.74
C ASN A 267 0.23 2.83 -6.78
N MET A 268 1.50 2.82 -7.18
CA MET A 268 2.62 3.24 -6.34
C MET A 268 2.64 4.74 -6.07
N ARG A 269 3.06 5.14 -4.85
CA ARG A 269 3.17 6.56 -4.47
C ARG A 269 4.29 7.30 -5.21
N ASN A 270 5.37 6.60 -5.55
CA ASN A 270 6.48 7.11 -6.36
C ASN A 270 6.17 7.17 -7.85
N LEU A 271 4.91 6.96 -8.24
CA LEU A 271 4.39 6.99 -9.60
C LEU A 271 4.90 5.88 -10.54
N SER A 272 5.62 4.90 -10.04
CA SER A 272 5.95 3.68 -10.80
C SER A 272 4.73 2.78 -10.97
N MET A 273 4.86 1.73 -11.74
CA MET A 273 3.81 0.83 -12.16
C MET A 273 2.61 1.60 -12.74
N PHE A 274 1.41 1.44 -12.17
CA PHE A 274 0.21 2.20 -12.57
C PHE A 274 -0.01 3.47 -11.74
N GLY A 275 1.00 3.91 -11.00
CA GLY A 275 0.90 5.10 -10.14
C GLY A 275 0.46 6.38 -10.86
N LYS A 276 0.88 6.58 -12.12
CA LYS A 276 0.52 7.76 -12.93
C LYS A 276 -0.93 7.73 -13.43
N LEU A 277 -1.55 6.56 -13.57
CA LEU A 277 -2.93 6.45 -14.06
C LEU A 277 -3.95 7.19 -13.18
N ARG A 278 -3.60 7.47 -11.92
CA ARG A 278 -4.44 8.30 -11.02
C ARG A 278 -4.72 9.70 -11.57
N TYR A 279 -3.82 10.25 -12.39
CA TYR A 279 -3.93 11.60 -12.92
C TYR A 279 -4.92 11.71 -14.09
N TYR A 280 -5.25 10.60 -14.75
CA TYR A 280 -6.24 10.56 -15.84
C TYR A 280 -7.67 10.92 -15.41
N LYS A 281 -7.93 11.03 -14.10
CA LYS A 281 -9.16 11.60 -13.54
C LYS A 281 -9.26 13.12 -13.78
N GLN A 282 -8.14 13.78 -14.06
CA GLN A 282 -8.08 15.22 -14.34
C GLN A 282 -8.17 15.40 -15.85
N LYS A 283 -9.19 16.15 -16.30
CA LYS A 283 -9.45 16.34 -17.73
C LYS A 283 -8.23 16.91 -18.49
N GLU A 284 -7.54 17.88 -17.90
CA GLU A 284 -6.35 18.50 -18.49
C GLU A 284 -5.23 17.48 -18.70
N TYR A 285 -5.02 16.60 -17.72
CA TYR A 285 -4.01 15.53 -17.84
C TYR A 285 -4.38 14.54 -18.93
N TYR A 286 -5.65 14.10 -18.95
CA TYR A 286 -6.18 13.19 -19.96
C TYR A 286 -6.01 13.78 -21.37
N ASP A 287 -6.42 15.04 -21.59
CA ASP A 287 -6.37 15.70 -22.90
C ASP A 287 -4.93 15.86 -23.44
N ASN A 288 -3.91 15.86 -22.57
CA ASN A 288 -2.49 16.03 -22.95
C ASN A 288 -1.71 14.71 -23.07
N HIS A 289 -2.29 13.56 -22.66
CA HIS A 289 -1.61 12.27 -22.60
C HIS A 289 -2.34 11.13 -23.33
N THR A 290 -3.30 11.46 -24.18
CA THR A 290 -4.04 10.51 -25.05
C THR A 290 -3.53 10.52 -26.48
#